data_528d909bacc8cdf79b1b4264b3ab59a6
#
_entry.id   528d909bacc8cdf79b1b4264b3ab59a6
#
_cell.length_a   1.000
_cell.length_b   1.000
_cell.length_c   1.000
_cell.angle_alpha   90.00
_cell.angle_beta   90.00
_cell.angle_gamma   90.00
#
_symmetry.space_group_name_H-M   'P 1'
#
loop_
_entity.id
_entity.type
_entity.pdbx_description
1 polymer ?
#
loop_
_entity_poly.entity_id
_entity_poly.type
_entity_poly.pdbx_seq_one_letter_code
_entity_poly.pdbx_strand_id
1 'polypeptide(L)'
;MSTASVSFRPGAVLADLLPASRVRDIALVVGGAALTGIAAQIAVPVPGSPVPVTGQTFAALLVGTAFGARRGFLALALYALVGMAGVPWFAGGTSGAGGASFGYVLGMLLAATVVGALARRGADRSVARTAGTMVLGSALIYAVGVPYLALSTGMSFGAAVAAGLTPFLLGDALKAALAMGALPATWKLAGRRG
;
A
#
# COMPACT_ATOMS: atom_id res chain seq x y z
N MET A 1 25.32 -27.09 -18.70
CA MET A 1 25.42 -25.72 -18.13
C MET A 1 24.60 -25.71 -16.87
N SER A 2 25.25 -25.70 -15.71
CA SER A 2 24.56 -25.66 -14.39
C SER A 2 24.04 -24.24 -14.19
N THR A 3 22.73 -24.04 -14.22
CA THR A 3 22.11 -22.78 -13.83
C THR A 3 22.23 -22.65 -12.31
N ALA A 4 23.23 -21.91 -11.86
CA ALA A 4 23.33 -21.56 -10.46
C ALA A 4 22.07 -20.78 -10.05
N SER A 5 21.20 -21.41 -9.29
CA SER A 5 20.03 -20.74 -8.72
C SER A 5 20.50 -19.74 -7.66
N VAL A 6 20.27 -18.46 -7.89
CA VAL A 6 20.56 -17.43 -6.90
C VAL A 6 19.68 -17.66 -5.68
N SER A 7 20.30 -18.06 -4.61
CA SER A 7 19.67 -18.23 -3.31
C SER A 7 19.52 -16.85 -2.67
N PHE A 8 18.33 -16.28 -2.68
CA PHE A 8 18.03 -15.05 -1.95
C PHE A 8 18.18 -15.26 -0.43
N ARG A 9 18.74 -14.26 0.26
CA ARG A 9 18.84 -14.30 1.73
C ARG A 9 17.45 -14.52 2.34
N PRO A 10 17.30 -15.40 3.33
CA PRO A 10 16.06 -15.51 4.09
C PRO A 10 15.62 -14.13 4.60
N GLY A 11 14.34 -13.79 4.45
CA GLY A 11 13.82 -12.51 4.89
C GLY A 11 14.10 -11.32 3.96
N ALA A 12 14.70 -11.50 2.79
CA ALA A 12 14.90 -10.43 1.82
C ALA A 12 13.57 -9.98 1.20
N VAL A 13 13.42 -8.67 1.03
CA VAL A 13 12.37 -8.01 0.23
C VAL A 13 12.98 -7.42 -1.05
N LEU A 14 12.14 -7.00 -2.01
CA LEU A 14 12.64 -6.49 -3.30
C LEU A 14 13.64 -5.34 -3.16
N ALA A 15 13.43 -4.43 -2.21
CA ALA A 15 14.37 -3.33 -1.93
C ALA A 15 15.76 -3.80 -1.48
N ASP A 16 15.88 -5.00 -0.94
CA ASP A 16 17.16 -5.55 -0.49
C ASP A 16 18.01 -6.12 -1.64
N LEU A 17 17.48 -6.14 -2.88
CA LEU A 17 18.24 -6.42 -4.10
C LEU A 17 19.18 -5.26 -4.48
N LEU A 18 18.94 -4.07 -3.97
CA LEU A 18 19.81 -2.91 -4.13
C LEU A 18 20.92 -2.91 -3.08
N PRO A 19 22.12 -2.39 -3.41
CA PRO A 19 23.23 -2.28 -2.45
C PRO A 19 22.80 -1.55 -1.16
N ALA A 20 23.15 -2.10 -0.01
CA ALA A 20 22.76 -1.54 1.28
C ALA A 20 23.48 -0.20 1.55
N SER A 21 22.72 0.87 1.79
CA SER A 21 23.25 2.17 2.21
C SER A 21 22.16 2.99 2.93
N ARG A 22 22.56 3.95 3.75
CA ARG A 22 21.62 4.90 4.38
C ARG A 22 20.93 5.77 3.33
N VAL A 23 21.65 6.18 2.29
CA VAL A 23 21.09 6.96 1.18
C VAL A 23 19.99 6.20 0.47
N ARG A 24 20.20 4.90 0.16
CA ARG A 24 19.15 4.03 -0.40
C ARG A 24 17.90 4.00 0.50
N ASP A 25 18.08 3.80 1.79
CA ASP A 25 16.95 3.68 2.71
C ASP A 25 16.15 4.99 2.80
N ILE A 26 16.83 6.13 2.83
CA ILE A 26 16.18 7.45 2.76
C ILE A 26 15.45 7.64 1.42
N ALA A 27 16.13 7.33 0.31
CA ALA A 27 15.54 7.45 -1.03
C ALA A 27 14.29 6.56 -1.19
N LEU A 28 14.29 5.34 -0.65
CA LEU A 28 13.13 4.45 -0.65
C LEU A 28 11.99 5.01 0.19
N VAL A 29 12.26 5.56 1.37
CA VAL A 29 11.23 6.17 2.24
C VAL A 29 10.61 7.38 1.57
N VAL A 30 11.43 8.31 1.08
CA VAL A 30 10.94 9.52 0.39
C VAL A 30 10.23 9.16 -0.91
N GLY A 31 10.82 8.26 -1.72
CA GLY A 31 10.23 7.79 -2.96
C GLY A 31 8.90 7.04 -2.75
N GLY A 32 8.80 6.23 -1.69
CA GLY A 32 7.55 5.54 -1.33
C GLY A 32 6.45 6.50 -0.88
N ALA A 33 6.79 7.53 -0.11
CA ALA A 33 5.86 8.60 0.27
C ALA A 33 5.38 9.38 -0.96
N ALA A 34 6.32 9.80 -1.83
CA ALA A 34 6.02 10.51 -3.07
C ALA A 34 5.16 9.66 -4.02
N LEU A 35 5.50 8.37 -4.21
CA LEU A 35 4.72 7.44 -5.03
C LEU A 35 3.28 7.33 -4.52
N THR A 36 3.09 7.24 -3.20
CA THR A 36 1.75 7.18 -2.60
C THR A 36 0.98 8.48 -2.81
N GLY A 37 1.64 9.64 -2.66
CA GLY A 37 1.05 10.95 -2.92
C GLY A 37 0.67 11.16 -4.39
N ILE A 38 1.52 10.75 -5.34
CA ILE A 38 1.22 10.79 -6.78
C ILE A 38 0.05 9.86 -7.11
N ALA A 39 0.06 8.63 -6.59
CA ALA A 39 -1.01 7.67 -6.80
C ALA A 39 -2.35 8.11 -6.17
N ALA A 40 -2.32 8.95 -5.15
CA ALA A 40 -3.50 9.55 -4.54
C ALA A 40 -4.21 10.55 -5.47
N GLN A 41 -3.49 11.12 -6.45
CA GLN A 41 -4.06 12.04 -7.44
C GLN A 41 -4.83 11.28 -8.54
N ILE A 42 -4.58 9.98 -8.69
CA ILE A 42 -5.43 9.11 -9.52
C ILE A 42 -6.68 8.80 -8.66
N ALA A 43 -7.66 9.69 -8.73
CA ALA A 43 -8.86 9.64 -7.91
C ALA A 43 -10.10 9.63 -8.80
N VAL A 44 -10.93 8.59 -8.64
CA VAL A 44 -12.21 8.45 -9.35
C VAL A 44 -13.34 8.68 -8.33
N PRO A 45 -14.11 9.75 -8.49
CA PRO A 45 -15.26 10.02 -7.63
C PRO A 45 -16.28 8.88 -7.68
N VAL A 46 -16.85 8.53 -6.53
CA VAL A 46 -17.91 7.53 -6.43
C VAL A 46 -19.20 8.23 -6.03
N PRO A 47 -20.27 8.15 -6.85
CA PRO A 47 -21.56 8.72 -6.50
C PRO A 47 -22.06 8.20 -5.15
N GLY A 48 -22.44 9.11 -4.24
CA GLY A 48 -22.92 8.76 -2.92
C GLY A 48 -21.83 8.40 -1.88
N SER A 49 -20.55 8.48 -2.24
CA SER A 49 -19.43 8.29 -1.31
C SER A 49 -18.65 9.61 -1.12
N PRO A 50 -18.33 9.99 0.13
CA PRO A 50 -17.42 11.11 0.39
C PRO A 50 -15.95 10.75 0.17
N VAL A 51 -15.64 9.49 -0.17
CA VAL A 51 -14.29 8.99 -0.40
C VAL A 51 -14.16 8.50 -1.84
N PRO A 52 -13.19 8.99 -2.64
CA PRO A 52 -12.97 8.52 -4.00
C PRO A 52 -12.22 7.17 -4.03
N VAL A 53 -12.37 6.40 -5.09
CA VAL A 53 -11.47 5.29 -5.41
C VAL A 53 -10.14 5.88 -5.88
N THR A 54 -9.03 5.47 -5.28
CA THR A 54 -7.70 6.03 -5.63
C THR A 54 -6.66 4.97 -5.91
N GLY A 55 -5.57 5.38 -6.56
CA GLY A 55 -4.38 4.55 -6.72
C GLY A 55 -3.55 4.40 -5.44
N GLN A 56 -3.77 5.25 -4.42
CA GLN A 56 -2.91 5.30 -3.23
C GLN A 56 -2.89 4.01 -2.41
N THR A 57 -4.03 3.30 -2.28
CA THR A 57 -4.09 2.03 -1.56
C THR A 57 -3.19 0.98 -2.20
N PHE A 58 -3.15 0.93 -3.54
CA PHE A 58 -2.26 0.06 -4.29
C PHE A 58 -0.80 0.42 -4.08
N ALA A 59 -0.45 1.71 -4.21
CA ALA A 59 0.91 2.20 -3.95
C ALA A 59 1.37 1.86 -2.53
N ALA A 60 0.51 2.07 -1.51
CA ALA A 60 0.83 1.77 -0.12
C ALA A 60 1.13 0.27 0.11
N LEU A 61 0.31 -0.63 -0.47
CA LEU A 61 0.52 -2.06 -0.36
C LEU A 61 1.78 -2.51 -1.13
N LEU A 62 2.05 -1.95 -2.30
CA LEU A 62 3.29 -2.22 -3.05
C LEU A 62 4.53 -1.72 -2.30
N VAL A 63 4.50 -0.51 -1.77
CA VAL A 63 5.58 0.07 -0.95
C VAL A 63 5.84 -0.81 0.27
N GLY A 64 4.81 -1.19 1.01
CA GLY A 64 4.93 -2.10 2.15
C GLY A 64 5.60 -3.41 1.76
N THR A 65 5.08 -4.07 0.72
CA THR A 65 5.53 -5.38 0.27
C THR A 65 6.95 -5.32 -0.30
N ALA A 66 7.26 -4.34 -1.15
CA ALA A 66 8.55 -4.24 -1.82
C ALA A 66 9.67 -3.73 -0.91
N PHE A 67 9.36 -2.86 0.07
CA PHE A 67 10.36 -2.23 0.94
C PHE A 67 10.50 -2.91 2.31
N GLY A 68 9.52 -3.73 2.68
CA GLY A 68 9.44 -4.38 3.98
C GLY A 68 8.85 -3.49 5.06
N ALA A 69 8.52 -4.07 6.22
CA ALA A 69 7.74 -3.43 7.27
C ALA A 69 8.29 -2.06 7.72
N ARG A 70 9.60 -1.98 8.02
CA ARG A 70 10.21 -0.75 8.56
C ARG A 70 10.17 0.40 7.55
N ARG A 71 10.63 0.17 6.30
CA ARG A 71 10.69 1.23 5.28
C ARG A 71 9.28 1.56 4.79
N GLY A 72 8.40 0.55 4.68
CA GLY A 72 6.98 0.75 4.34
C GLY A 72 6.28 1.62 5.39
N PHE A 73 6.44 1.30 6.69
CA PHE A 73 5.93 2.14 7.77
C PHE A 73 6.44 3.58 7.67
N LEU A 74 7.76 3.78 7.55
CA LEU A 74 8.37 5.12 7.48
C LEU A 74 7.91 5.91 6.25
N ALA A 75 7.74 5.26 5.10
CA ALA A 75 7.22 5.90 3.88
C ALA A 75 5.78 6.37 4.07
N LEU A 76 4.90 5.52 4.61
CA LEU A 76 3.51 5.88 4.85
C LEU A 76 3.35 6.87 6.01
N ALA A 77 4.20 6.81 7.03
CA ALA A 77 4.25 7.80 8.09
C ALA A 77 4.68 9.17 7.55
N LEU A 78 5.71 9.22 6.70
CA LEU A 78 6.14 10.46 6.04
C LEU A 78 5.02 11.02 5.15
N TYR A 79 4.35 10.16 4.36
CA TYR A 79 3.19 10.55 3.56
C TYR A 79 2.09 11.18 4.43
N ALA A 80 1.72 10.53 5.54
CA ALA A 80 0.70 11.02 6.45
C ALA A 80 1.10 12.35 7.11
N LEU A 81 2.34 12.44 7.64
CA LEU A 81 2.84 13.63 8.33
C LEU A 81 2.89 14.86 7.42
N VAL A 82 3.41 14.70 6.19
CA VAL A 82 3.51 15.79 5.22
C VAL A 82 2.13 16.26 4.77
N GLY A 83 1.18 15.33 4.56
CA GLY A 83 -0.21 15.68 4.26
C GLY A 83 -0.92 16.36 5.42
N MET A 84 -0.70 15.92 6.67
CA MET A 84 -1.21 16.60 7.87
C MET A 84 -0.62 18.00 8.04
N ALA A 85 0.64 18.22 7.65
CA ALA A 85 1.30 19.52 7.67
C ALA A 85 0.78 20.49 6.60
N GLY A 86 -0.18 20.08 5.77
CA GLY A 86 -0.88 20.96 4.83
C GLY A 86 -0.48 20.79 3.36
N VAL A 87 0.43 19.86 3.03
CA VAL A 87 0.74 19.56 1.62
C VAL A 87 -0.46 18.87 0.98
N PRO A 88 -1.03 19.38 -0.13
CA PRO A 88 -2.27 18.88 -0.73
C PRO A 88 -2.00 17.63 -1.59
N TRP A 89 -1.55 16.54 -1.00
CA TRP A 89 -1.22 15.30 -1.70
C TRP A 89 -2.04 14.09 -1.27
N PHE A 90 -3.02 14.24 -0.38
CA PHE A 90 -4.03 13.22 -0.12
C PHE A 90 -5.01 13.10 -1.29
N ALA A 91 -5.92 12.16 -1.21
CA ALA A 91 -6.89 11.88 -2.27
C ALA A 91 -7.58 13.15 -2.79
N GLY A 92 -7.50 13.38 -4.11
CA GLY A 92 -8.10 14.54 -4.75
C GLY A 92 -7.49 15.89 -4.34
N GLY A 93 -6.20 15.93 -3.99
CA GLY A 93 -5.49 17.16 -3.64
C GLY A 93 -5.85 17.71 -2.24
N THR A 94 -6.36 16.87 -1.35
CA THR A 94 -6.70 17.29 0.03
C THR A 94 -5.49 17.19 0.97
N SER A 95 -5.63 17.80 2.15
CA SER A 95 -4.63 17.78 3.22
C SER A 95 -5.29 17.84 4.60
N GLY A 96 -4.50 17.67 5.66
CA GLY A 96 -5.00 17.71 7.04
C GLY A 96 -5.58 16.38 7.52
N ALA A 97 -5.85 16.29 8.83
CA ALA A 97 -6.32 15.06 9.48
C ALA A 97 -7.87 14.98 9.59
N GLY A 98 -8.61 16.02 9.20
CA GLY A 98 -10.06 16.08 9.38
C GLY A 98 -10.92 15.50 8.26
N GLY A 99 -10.30 15.08 7.15
CA GLY A 99 -11.04 14.59 5.98
C GLY A 99 -11.58 13.18 6.17
N ALA A 100 -12.73 12.87 5.56
CA ALA A 100 -13.37 11.56 5.63
C ALA A 100 -12.48 10.38 5.22
N SER A 101 -11.50 10.62 4.32
CA SER A 101 -10.54 9.63 3.84
C SER A 101 -9.32 9.43 4.75
N PHE A 102 -9.13 10.26 5.79
CA PHE A 102 -7.91 10.18 6.62
C PHE A 102 -7.76 8.86 7.36
N GLY A 103 -8.85 8.25 7.80
CA GLY A 103 -8.82 6.92 8.41
C GLY A 103 -8.23 5.84 7.50
N TYR A 104 -8.42 5.97 6.18
CA TYR A 104 -7.79 5.07 5.20
C TYR A 104 -6.28 5.29 5.12
N VAL A 105 -5.79 6.52 5.31
CA VAL A 105 -4.35 6.81 5.39
C VAL A 105 -3.73 6.09 6.60
N LEU A 106 -4.38 6.13 7.75
CA LEU A 106 -3.96 5.39 8.95
C LEU A 106 -4.01 3.88 8.72
N GLY A 107 -5.06 3.40 8.06
CA GLY A 107 -5.20 2.00 7.66
C GLY A 107 -4.08 1.55 6.69
N MET A 108 -3.71 2.39 5.74
CA MET A 108 -2.60 2.12 4.81
C MET A 108 -1.25 2.02 5.53
N LEU A 109 -1.00 2.85 6.54
CA LEU A 109 0.21 2.77 7.36
C LEU A 109 0.30 1.43 8.09
N LEU A 110 -0.80 0.99 8.71
CA LEU A 110 -0.89 -0.33 9.34
C LEU A 110 -0.71 -1.45 8.32
N ALA A 111 -1.44 -1.39 7.20
CA ALA A 111 -1.40 -2.39 6.15
C ALA A 111 0.01 -2.53 5.54
N ALA A 112 0.67 -1.42 5.18
CA ALA A 112 2.02 -1.44 4.63
C ALA A 112 3.02 -2.11 5.59
N THR A 113 2.86 -1.88 6.89
CA THR A 113 3.70 -2.52 7.92
C THR A 113 3.48 -4.03 7.95
N VAL A 114 2.22 -4.47 7.98
CA VAL A 114 1.86 -5.90 8.07
C VAL A 114 2.24 -6.64 6.79
N VAL A 115 1.86 -6.13 5.60
CA VAL A 115 2.21 -6.79 4.34
C VAL A 115 3.72 -6.80 4.11
N GLY A 116 4.44 -5.77 4.57
CA GLY A 116 5.89 -5.73 4.54
C GLY A 116 6.56 -6.78 5.45
N ALA A 117 5.95 -7.08 6.60
CA ALA A 117 6.39 -8.18 7.47
C ALA A 117 6.12 -9.55 6.84
N LEU A 118 4.98 -9.71 6.15
CA LEU A 118 4.64 -10.93 5.42
C LEU A 118 5.55 -11.14 4.20
N ALA A 119 5.92 -10.08 3.48
CA ALA A 119 6.85 -10.15 2.36
C ALA A 119 8.22 -10.69 2.79
N ARG A 120 8.71 -10.32 3.98
CA ARG A 120 9.92 -10.91 4.57
C ARG A 120 9.80 -12.43 4.78
N ARG A 121 8.59 -12.95 4.91
CA ARG A 121 8.30 -14.40 4.98
C ARG A 121 8.02 -15.01 3.60
N GLY A 122 8.23 -14.26 2.51
CA GLY A 122 8.04 -14.72 1.13
C GLY A 122 6.59 -14.69 0.65
N ALA A 123 5.74 -13.86 1.27
CA ALA A 123 4.33 -13.77 0.90
C ALA A 123 4.08 -13.08 -0.46
N ASP A 124 5.11 -12.52 -1.09
CA ASP A 124 5.11 -11.87 -2.40
C ASP A 124 5.77 -12.70 -3.51
N ARG A 125 6.18 -13.94 -3.21
CA ARG A 125 6.95 -14.79 -4.14
C ARG A 125 6.11 -15.75 -4.98
N SER A 126 4.82 -15.88 -4.69
CA SER A 126 3.89 -16.68 -5.49
C SER A 126 2.57 -15.95 -5.66
N VAL A 127 1.85 -16.24 -6.75
CA VAL A 127 0.57 -15.62 -7.08
C VAL A 127 -0.43 -15.75 -5.94
N ALA A 128 -0.63 -16.96 -5.41
CA ALA A 128 -1.59 -17.20 -4.33
C ALA A 128 -1.24 -16.48 -3.03
N ARG A 129 0.05 -16.47 -2.63
CA ARG A 129 0.50 -15.75 -1.43
C ARG A 129 0.36 -14.25 -1.60
N THR A 130 0.68 -13.73 -2.79
CA THR A 130 0.49 -12.31 -3.12
C THR A 130 -0.98 -11.92 -3.04
N ALA A 131 -1.88 -12.75 -3.58
CA ALA A 131 -3.33 -12.53 -3.48
C ALA A 131 -3.77 -12.41 -2.02
N GLY A 132 -3.42 -13.38 -1.18
CA GLY A 132 -3.74 -13.34 0.26
C GLY A 132 -3.17 -12.11 0.98
N THR A 133 -1.93 -11.71 0.62
CA THR A 133 -1.30 -10.52 1.17
C THR A 133 -2.03 -9.23 0.77
N MET A 134 -2.47 -9.10 -0.47
CA MET A 134 -3.24 -7.95 -0.94
C MET A 134 -4.62 -7.89 -0.30
N VAL A 135 -5.32 -9.02 -0.21
CA VAL A 135 -6.64 -9.11 0.46
C VAL A 135 -6.52 -8.72 1.93
N LEU A 136 -5.53 -9.25 2.65
CA LEU A 136 -5.30 -8.89 4.05
C LEU A 136 -4.96 -7.40 4.19
N GLY A 137 -4.12 -6.86 3.31
CA GLY A 137 -3.77 -5.44 3.30
C GLY A 137 -5.00 -4.55 3.09
N SER A 138 -5.86 -4.86 2.12
CA SER A 138 -7.12 -4.14 1.89
C SER A 138 -8.06 -4.26 3.10
N ALA A 139 -8.18 -5.45 3.69
CA ALA A 139 -9.00 -5.65 4.90
C ALA A 139 -8.54 -4.77 6.06
N LEU A 140 -7.23 -4.65 6.29
CA LEU A 140 -6.66 -3.77 7.31
C LEU A 140 -6.94 -2.29 7.04
N ILE A 141 -6.85 -1.86 5.77
CA ILE A 141 -7.20 -0.50 5.36
C ILE A 141 -8.67 -0.20 5.69
N TYR A 142 -9.58 -1.11 5.36
CA TYR A 142 -11.00 -0.94 5.65
C TYR A 142 -11.34 -1.06 7.14
N ALA A 143 -10.66 -1.92 7.87
CA ALA A 143 -10.87 -2.06 9.31
C ALA A 143 -10.61 -0.76 10.09
N VAL A 144 -9.76 0.11 9.58
CA VAL A 144 -9.50 1.44 10.14
C VAL A 144 -10.31 2.52 9.41
N GLY A 145 -10.35 2.47 8.08
CA GLY A 145 -10.94 3.50 7.25
C GLY A 145 -12.46 3.62 7.39
N VAL A 146 -13.18 2.49 7.41
CA VAL A 146 -14.66 2.50 7.48
C VAL A 146 -15.18 2.98 8.83
N PRO A 147 -14.68 2.52 10.00
CA PRO A 147 -15.07 3.10 11.28
C PRO A 147 -14.75 4.60 11.39
N TYR A 148 -13.57 5.03 10.90
CA TYR A 148 -13.23 6.44 10.88
C TYR A 148 -14.19 7.24 10.00
N LEU A 149 -14.55 6.72 8.81
CA LEU A 149 -15.52 7.34 7.92
C LEU A 149 -16.87 7.54 8.63
N ALA A 150 -17.38 6.50 9.31
CA ALA A 150 -18.63 6.57 10.06
C ALA A 150 -18.57 7.68 11.13
N LEU A 151 -17.49 7.73 11.91
CA LEU A 151 -17.31 8.70 12.99
C LEU A 151 -17.16 10.13 12.47
N SER A 152 -16.36 10.33 11.42
CA SER A 152 -16.05 11.66 10.88
C SER A 152 -17.21 12.30 10.12
N THR A 153 -18.12 11.50 9.59
CA THR A 153 -19.26 11.97 8.79
C THR A 153 -20.61 11.87 9.52
N GLY A 154 -20.64 11.21 10.69
CA GLY A 154 -21.90 10.93 11.41
C GLY A 154 -22.78 9.86 10.72
N MET A 155 -22.27 9.12 9.74
CA MET A 155 -23.01 8.04 9.08
C MET A 155 -23.21 6.85 10.03
N SER A 156 -24.29 6.09 9.82
CA SER A 156 -24.40 4.77 10.43
C SER A 156 -23.29 3.86 9.89
N PHE A 157 -22.88 2.85 10.67
CA PHE A 157 -21.84 1.91 10.24
C PHE A 157 -22.19 1.20 8.93
N GLY A 158 -23.46 0.81 8.75
CA GLY A 158 -23.93 0.19 7.50
C GLY A 158 -23.81 1.12 6.29
N ALA A 159 -24.15 2.41 6.45
CA ALA A 159 -23.97 3.41 5.39
C ALA A 159 -22.48 3.64 5.08
N ALA A 160 -21.62 3.67 6.10
CA ALA A 160 -20.17 3.80 5.90
C ALA A 160 -19.56 2.59 5.18
N VAL A 161 -20.02 1.36 5.46
CA VAL A 161 -19.65 0.14 4.69
C VAL A 161 -20.12 0.26 3.24
N ALA A 162 -21.37 0.65 3.00
CA ALA A 162 -21.89 0.80 1.66
C ALA A 162 -21.16 1.88 0.84
N ALA A 163 -20.78 3.00 1.46
CA ALA A 163 -20.09 4.11 0.80
C ALA A 163 -18.57 3.93 0.75
N GLY A 164 -17.96 3.35 1.78
CA GLY A 164 -16.49 3.35 1.99
C GLY A 164 -15.80 2.00 1.76
N LEU A 165 -16.56 0.92 1.44
CA LEU A 165 -16.00 -0.40 1.15
C LEU A 165 -16.56 -0.96 -0.15
N THR A 166 -17.88 -1.09 -0.27
CA THR A 166 -18.53 -1.81 -1.38
C THR A 166 -18.07 -1.36 -2.77
N PRO A 167 -18.03 -0.06 -3.10
CA PRO A 167 -17.66 0.38 -4.44
C PRO A 167 -16.16 0.21 -4.75
N PHE A 168 -15.33 -0.03 -3.74
CA PHE A 168 -13.88 -0.17 -3.90
C PHE A 168 -13.46 -1.59 -4.26
N LEU A 169 -14.29 -2.60 -3.96
CA LEU A 169 -13.95 -4.02 -4.11
C LEU A 169 -13.51 -4.38 -5.53
N LEU A 170 -14.16 -3.83 -6.55
CA LEU A 170 -13.79 -4.08 -7.95
C LEU A 170 -12.39 -3.51 -8.26
N GLY A 171 -12.13 -2.27 -7.82
CA GLY A 171 -10.83 -1.64 -7.97
C GLY A 171 -9.73 -2.42 -7.23
N ASP A 172 -10.02 -2.92 -6.04
CA ASP A 172 -9.07 -3.71 -5.24
C ASP A 172 -8.79 -5.08 -5.85
N ALA A 173 -9.79 -5.73 -6.45
CA ALA A 173 -9.59 -6.96 -7.21
C ALA A 173 -8.61 -6.73 -8.39
N LEU A 174 -8.77 -5.64 -9.13
CA LEU A 174 -7.85 -5.26 -10.22
C LEU A 174 -6.43 -4.98 -9.69
N LYS A 175 -6.30 -4.22 -8.61
CA LYS A 175 -5.00 -3.92 -7.97
C LYS A 175 -4.32 -5.20 -7.47
N ALA A 176 -5.08 -6.12 -6.86
CA ALA A 176 -4.57 -7.41 -6.44
C ALA A 176 -4.09 -8.24 -7.64
N ALA A 177 -4.84 -8.28 -8.74
CA ALA A 177 -4.43 -8.98 -9.97
C ALA A 177 -3.12 -8.41 -10.54
N LEU A 178 -2.97 -7.08 -10.57
CA LEU A 178 -1.73 -6.43 -10.98
C LEU A 178 -0.54 -6.81 -10.06
N ALA A 179 -0.75 -6.79 -8.75
CA ALA A 179 0.29 -7.20 -7.79
C ALA A 179 0.67 -8.67 -7.94
N MET A 180 -0.32 -9.57 -8.17
CA MET A 180 -0.14 -11.00 -8.40
C MET A 180 0.71 -11.29 -9.64
N GLY A 181 0.63 -10.45 -10.66
CA GLY A 181 1.50 -10.52 -11.84
C GLY A 181 2.88 -9.93 -11.57
N ALA A 182 2.93 -8.71 -11.03
CA ALA A 182 4.15 -7.93 -10.92
C ALA A 182 5.14 -8.47 -9.88
N LEU A 183 4.70 -8.75 -8.64
CA LEU A 183 5.62 -9.09 -7.55
C LEU A 183 6.32 -10.44 -7.77
N PRO A 184 5.63 -11.56 -8.07
CA PRO A 184 6.30 -12.82 -8.35
C PRO A 184 7.16 -12.79 -9.62
N ALA A 185 6.73 -12.03 -10.64
CA ALA A 185 7.52 -11.88 -11.87
C ALA A 185 8.84 -11.16 -11.60
N THR A 186 8.83 -10.09 -10.78
CA THR A 186 10.03 -9.36 -10.38
C THR A 186 11.02 -10.28 -9.66
N TRP A 187 10.55 -11.13 -8.75
CA TRP A 187 11.39 -12.13 -8.08
C TRP A 187 11.99 -13.15 -9.05
N LYS A 188 11.21 -13.65 -10.02
CA LYS A 188 11.70 -14.57 -11.05
C LYS A 188 12.77 -13.93 -11.93
N LEU A 189 12.56 -12.66 -12.32
CA LEU A 189 13.53 -11.92 -13.15
C LEU A 189 14.83 -11.63 -12.39
N ALA A 190 14.74 -11.26 -11.11
CA ALA A 190 15.89 -11.05 -10.25
C ALA A 190 16.72 -12.33 -10.07
N GLY A 191 16.07 -13.49 -9.90
CA GLY A 191 16.73 -14.78 -9.78
C GLY A 191 17.39 -15.31 -11.06
N ARG A 192 17.07 -14.75 -12.24
CA ARG A 192 17.66 -15.13 -13.53
C ARG A 192 18.91 -14.33 -13.89
N ARG A 193 19.16 -13.22 -13.22
CA ARG A 193 20.25 -12.28 -13.52
C ARG A 193 21.54 -12.51 -12.71
N GLY A 194 21.55 -13.49 -11.86
CA GLY A 194 22.70 -13.96 -11.12
C GLY A 194 23.06 -15.40 -11.49
#